data_98f9cd018411548aa69b4e4fa3a3a241
#
_entry.id   98f9cd018411548aa69b4e4fa3a3a241
#
_cell.length_a   1.000
_cell.length_b   1.000
_cell.length_c   1.000
_cell.angle_alpha   90.00
_cell.angle_beta   90.00
_cell.angle_gamma   90.00
#
_symmetry.space_group_name_H-M   'P 1'
#
loop_
_entity.id
_entity.type
_entity.pdbx_description
1 polymer ?
#
loop_
_entity_poly.entity_id
_entity_poly.type
_entity_poly.pdbx_seq_one_letter_code
_entity_poly.pdbx_strand_id
1 'polypeptide(L)'
;MRQDKKLMLGMTILFLITFIFFGTLVTTEKLAPYYTDKIKERFENYIKENYKEENNNLKIGKISYKNQQYKAKVSNKNNKDLYFTITYQNKEITDTYKKDYLEGKTLLNELEKNLEEKIKENTDQSVTISIPLSLDKYTNKIQENLINNNLENTKIYDIEFTINSNIEITSIVNKIEEIIAELSSMNIYPNHYNITINNKKSKLTINNLTNNTIEKTTLTKIISDIITNNESDIIKTNNISYQYTNKGE
;
A
#
# COMPACT_ATOMS: atom_id res chain seq x y z
N MET A 1 45.84 -54.03 16.57
CA MET A 1 44.72 -54.58 15.75
C MET A 1 43.31 -54.46 16.36
N ARG A 2 43.10 -54.62 17.69
CA ARG A 2 41.75 -54.52 18.32
C ARG A 2 41.32 -53.07 18.62
N GLN A 3 42.25 -52.16 18.85
CA GLN A 3 41.98 -50.72 19.07
C GLN A 3 41.64 -50.00 17.76
N ASP A 4 42.32 -50.31 16.66
CA ASP A 4 42.08 -49.68 15.34
C ASP A 4 40.67 -49.96 14.82
N LYS A 5 40.16 -51.20 15.06
CA LYS A 5 38.78 -51.55 14.67
C LYS A 5 37.72 -50.78 15.46
N LYS A 6 37.97 -50.49 16.75
CA LYS A 6 37.04 -49.68 17.56
C LYS A 6 37.05 -48.19 17.13
N LEU A 7 38.24 -47.67 16.79
CA LEU A 7 38.40 -46.31 16.29
C LEU A 7 37.70 -46.15 14.92
N MET A 8 37.93 -47.14 14.00
CA MET A 8 37.25 -47.13 12.70
C MET A 8 35.73 -47.20 12.82
N LEU A 9 35.20 -48.03 13.74
CA LEU A 9 33.76 -48.13 13.96
C LEU A 9 33.19 -46.82 14.50
N GLY A 10 33.89 -46.16 15.44
CA GLY A 10 33.48 -44.86 15.99
C GLY A 10 33.46 -43.75 14.91
N MET A 11 34.47 -43.70 14.03
CA MET A 11 34.52 -42.78 12.92
C MET A 11 33.40 -43.02 11.89
N THR A 12 33.10 -44.30 11.61
CA THR A 12 32.01 -44.64 10.70
C THR A 12 30.63 -44.20 11.23
N ILE A 13 30.40 -44.41 12.54
CA ILE A 13 29.16 -43.98 13.19
C ILE A 13 29.04 -42.45 13.18
N LEU A 14 30.12 -41.74 13.48
CA LEU A 14 30.14 -40.29 13.47
C LEU A 14 29.86 -39.75 12.05
N PHE A 15 30.44 -40.36 11.02
CA PHE A 15 30.21 -40.01 9.63
C PHE A 15 28.77 -40.28 9.20
N LEU A 16 28.19 -41.40 9.62
CA LEU A 16 26.77 -41.70 9.38
C LEU A 16 25.82 -40.67 10.04
N ILE A 17 26.09 -40.30 11.30
CA ILE A 17 25.29 -39.31 12.01
C ILE A 17 25.38 -37.95 11.31
N THR A 18 26.59 -37.50 10.93
CA THR A 18 26.76 -36.23 10.20
C THR A 18 26.10 -36.29 8.83
N PHE A 19 26.19 -37.40 8.10
CA PHE A 19 25.55 -37.54 6.81
C PHE A 19 24.02 -37.54 6.89
N ILE A 20 23.44 -38.19 7.91
CA ILE A 20 22.00 -38.15 8.19
C ILE A 20 21.58 -36.73 8.56
N PHE A 21 22.33 -36.04 9.40
CA PHE A 21 22.03 -34.67 9.82
C PHE A 21 22.09 -33.68 8.65
N PHE A 22 23.14 -33.72 7.84
CA PHE A 22 23.24 -32.87 6.63
C PHE A 22 22.22 -33.29 5.58
N GLY A 23 21.96 -34.58 5.41
CA GLY A 23 20.96 -35.10 4.46
C GLY A 23 19.53 -34.61 4.82
N THR A 24 19.18 -34.59 6.10
CA THR A 24 17.87 -34.09 6.56
C THR A 24 17.75 -32.58 6.39
N LEU A 25 18.80 -31.80 6.66
CA LEU A 25 18.83 -30.36 6.43
C LEU A 25 18.63 -30.01 4.94
N VAL A 26 19.39 -30.66 4.08
CA VAL A 26 19.30 -30.43 2.61
C VAL A 26 17.95 -30.87 2.04
N THR A 27 17.38 -31.96 2.52
CA THR A 27 16.07 -32.45 2.05
C THR A 27 14.93 -31.59 2.54
N THR A 28 14.96 -31.07 3.76
CA THR A 28 13.92 -30.15 4.28
C THR A 28 13.90 -28.83 3.53
N GLU A 29 15.04 -28.26 3.19
CA GLU A 29 15.10 -27.04 2.38
C GLU A 29 14.65 -27.27 0.93
N LYS A 30 15.00 -28.40 0.33
CA LYS A 30 14.58 -28.75 -1.06
C LYS A 30 13.11 -29.12 -1.16
N LEU A 31 12.52 -29.71 -0.10
CA LEU A 31 11.11 -30.10 -0.07
C LEU A 31 10.18 -28.94 0.33
N ALA A 32 10.72 -27.88 0.94
CA ALA A 32 9.94 -26.71 1.34
C ALA A 32 9.06 -26.14 0.21
N PRO A 33 9.51 -26.01 -1.06
CA PRO A 33 8.67 -25.54 -2.16
C PRO A 33 7.45 -26.41 -2.42
N TYR A 34 7.53 -27.71 -2.21
CA TYR A 34 6.41 -28.64 -2.45
C TYR A 34 5.28 -28.53 -1.42
N TYR A 35 5.55 -27.89 -0.27
CA TYR A 35 4.56 -27.65 0.78
C TYR A 35 3.90 -26.27 0.70
N THR A 36 4.35 -25.40 -0.20
CA THR A 36 3.85 -24.03 -0.31
C THR A 36 2.35 -23.97 -0.56
N ASP A 37 1.79 -24.87 -1.38
CA ASP A 37 0.36 -24.88 -1.68
C ASP A 37 -0.48 -25.27 -0.45
N LYS A 38 -0.03 -26.27 0.32
CA LYS A 38 -0.68 -26.65 1.58
C LYS A 38 -0.58 -25.54 2.63
N ILE A 39 0.55 -24.83 2.68
CA ILE A 39 0.73 -23.69 3.58
C ILE A 39 -0.15 -22.52 3.15
N LYS A 40 -0.27 -22.30 1.84
CA LYS A 40 -1.16 -21.26 1.31
C LYS A 40 -2.61 -21.51 1.70
N GLU A 41 -3.09 -22.74 1.53
CA GLU A 41 -4.43 -23.14 1.95
C GLU A 41 -4.65 -22.92 3.47
N ARG A 42 -3.65 -23.25 4.31
CA ARG A 42 -3.70 -22.98 5.75
C ARG A 42 -3.80 -21.49 6.07
N PHE A 43 -3.03 -20.66 5.37
CA PHE A 43 -3.07 -19.21 5.54
C PHE A 43 -4.41 -18.64 5.08
N GLU A 44 -4.97 -19.12 3.96
CA GLU A 44 -6.28 -18.72 3.46
C GLU A 44 -7.40 -19.06 4.46
N ASN A 45 -7.37 -20.28 5.01
CA ASN A 45 -8.34 -20.71 6.02
C ASN A 45 -8.20 -19.88 7.31
N TYR A 46 -6.97 -19.66 7.78
CA TYR A 46 -6.71 -18.82 8.95
C TYR A 46 -7.26 -17.40 8.77
N ILE A 47 -7.00 -16.76 7.63
CA ILE A 47 -7.50 -15.42 7.31
C ILE A 47 -9.05 -15.42 7.28
N LYS A 48 -9.64 -16.40 6.63
CA LYS A 48 -11.10 -16.54 6.54
C LYS A 48 -11.77 -16.72 7.90
N GLU A 49 -11.14 -17.43 8.83
CA GLU A 49 -11.68 -17.68 10.16
C GLU A 49 -11.50 -16.46 11.09
N ASN A 50 -10.33 -15.81 11.04
CA ASN A 50 -9.95 -14.77 11.99
C ASN A 50 -10.30 -13.35 11.53
N TYR A 51 -10.38 -13.09 10.21
CA TYR A 51 -10.58 -11.75 9.62
C TYR A 51 -11.77 -11.73 8.65
N LYS A 52 -12.93 -12.19 9.10
CA LYS A 52 -14.13 -12.40 8.28
C LYS A 52 -14.56 -11.15 7.51
N GLU A 53 -14.53 -9.99 8.14
CA GLU A 53 -14.95 -8.72 7.55
C GLU A 53 -13.97 -8.22 6.48
N GLU A 54 -12.69 -8.47 6.66
CA GLU A 54 -11.60 -8.00 5.77
C GLU A 54 -11.19 -9.05 4.72
N ASN A 55 -11.59 -10.30 4.87
CA ASN A 55 -11.12 -11.43 4.06
C ASN A 55 -11.21 -11.16 2.55
N ASN A 56 -12.30 -10.55 2.09
CA ASN A 56 -12.51 -10.26 0.67
C ASN A 56 -11.53 -9.20 0.13
N ASN A 57 -10.96 -8.38 1.01
CA ASN A 57 -10.04 -7.30 0.68
C ASN A 57 -8.58 -7.70 0.88
N LEU A 58 -8.29 -8.89 1.42
CA LEU A 58 -6.94 -9.36 1.69
C LEU A 58 -6.42 -10.25 0.56
N LYS A 59 -5.12 -10.17 0.30
CA LYS A 59 -4.40 -10.97 -0.69
C LYS A 59 -3.10 -11.48 -0.10
N ILE A 60 -2.91 -12.80 -0.11
CA ILE A 60 -1.66 -13.45 0.28
C ILE A 60 -0.65 -13.33 -0.85
N GLY A 61 0.52 -12.80 -0.53
CA GLY A 61 1.65 -12.70 -1.44
C GLY A 61 2.43 -14.01 -1.56
N LYS A 62 3.64 -13.91 -2.09
CA LYS A 62 4.53 -15.07 -2.24
C LYS A 62 4.93 -15.62 -0.88
N ILE A 63 4.80 -16.94 -0.71
CA ILE A 63 5.25 -17.64 0.49
C ILE A 63 6.76 -17.89 0.37
N SER A 64 7.49 -17.53 1.40
CA SER A 64 8.92 -17.81 1.54
C SER A 64 9.16 -18.80 2.67
N TYR A 65 10.16 -19.66 2.52
CA TYR A 65 10.62 -20.55 3.58
C TYR A 65 12.05 -20.17 3.97
N LYS A 66 12.26 -19.83 5.23
CA LYS A 66 13.59 -19.52 5.77
C LYS A 66 13.58 -19.78 7.29
N ASN A 67 14.68 -20.30 7.82
CA ASN A 67 14.83 -20.57 9.27
C ASN A 67 13.70 -21.43 9.83
N GLN A 68 13.30 -22.48 9.11
CA GLN A 68 12.21 -23.40 9.48
C GLN A 68 10.82 -22.72 9.63
N GLN A 69 10.63 -21.60 8.98
CA GLN A 69 9.39 -20.84 8.99
C GLN A 69 8.90 -20.59 7.57
N TYR A 70 7.60 -20.75 7.35
CA TYR A 70 6.93 -20.21 6.17
C TYR A 70 6.37 -18.84 6.50
N LYS A 71 6.67 -17.87 5.68
CA LYS A 71 6.20 -16.48 5.84
C LYS A 71 5.57 -15.98 4.56
N ALA A 72 4.49 -15.23 4.69
CA ALA A 72 3.90 -14.49 3.60
C ALA A 72 3.50 -13.09 4.06
N LYS A 73 3.59 -12.13 3.15
CA LYS A 73 2.99 -10.81 3.27
C LYS A 73 1.52 -10.93 2.86
N VAL A 74 0.62 -10.46 3.69
CA VAL A 74 -0.83 -10.36 3.40
C VAL A 74 -1.16 -8.89 3.27
N SER A 75 -1.57 -8.45 2.10
CA SER A 75 -1.83 -7.04 1.81
C SER A 75 -3.30 -6.78 1.48
N ASN A 76 -3.75 -5.56 1.69
CA ASN A 76 -5.03 -5.10 1.20
C ASN A 76 -4.99 -4.99 -0.34
N LYS A 77 -6.06 -5.42 -1.02
CA LYS A 77 -6.16 -5.38 -2.48
C LYS A 77 -6.18 -3.96 -3.03
N ASN A 78 -6.80 -3.05 -2.29
CA ASN A 78 -6.97 -1.66 -2.68
C ASN A 78 -5.77 -0.79 -2.27
N ASN A 79 -5.04 -1.19 -1.23
CA ASN A 79 -3.84 -0.51 -0.75
C ASN A 79 -2.77 -1.56 -0.42
N LYS A 80 -1.82 -1.78 -1.35
CA LYS A 80 -0.77 -2.81 -1.21
C LYS A 80 0.25 -2.50 -0.12
N ASP A 81 0.29 -1.27 0.34
CA ASP A 81 1.20 -0.80 1.37
C ASP A 81 0.64 -1.04 2.76
N LEU A 82 -0.66 -1.25 2.85
CA LEU A 82 -1.32 -1.72 4.07
C LEU A 82 -1.27 -3.24 4.12
N TYR A 83 -0.35 -3.78 4.92
CA TYR A 83 -0.13 -5.22 5.01
C TYR A 83 0.31 -5.68 6.41
N PHE A 84 0.26 -6.98 6.62
CA PHE A 84 0.82 -7.67 7.77
C PHE A 84 1.55 -8.93 7.33
N THR A 85 2.32 -9.52 8.24
CA THR A 85 3.03 -10.77 8.02
C THR A 85 2.31 -11.92 8.71
N ILE A 86 2.10 -13.02 7.99
CA ILE A 86 1.64 -14.30 8.54
C ILE A 86 2.78 -15.30 8.52
N THR A 87 2.94 -16.02 9.61
CA THR A 87 4.05 -16.99 9.81
C THR A 87 3.49 -18.32 10.24
N TYR A 88 3.95 -19.42 9.63
CA TYR A 88 3.68 -20.79 10.07
C TYR A 88 4.99 -21.42 10.52
N GLN A 89 5.04 -21.82 11.79
CA GLN A 89 6.18 -22.47 12.43
C GLN A 89 5.67 -23.43 13.52
N ASN A 90 6.32 -24.57 13.69
CA ASN A 90 5.99 -25.55 14.74
C ASN A 90 4.51 -25.96 14.77
N LYS A 91 3.86 -26.04 13.62
CA LYS A 91 2.42 -26.32 13.42
C LYS A 91 1.47 -25.20 13.88
N GLU A 92 1.99 -24.04 14.25
CA GLU A 92 1.22 -22.87 14.67
C GLU A 92 1.27 -21.77 13.62
N ILE A 93 0.19 -20.99 13.53
CA ILE A 93 0.13 -19.77 12.74
C ILE A 93 0.11 -18.58 13.68
N THR A 94 0.99 -17.63 13.40
CA THR A 94 1.05 -16.32 14.06
C THR A 94 1.04 -15.22 13.02
N ASP A 95 0.61 -14.03 13.40
CA ASP A 95 0.60 -12.88 12.51
C ASP A 95 0.85 -11.56 13.22
N THR A 96 1.03 -10.52 12.43
CA THR A 96 1.20 -9.14 12.90
C THR A 96 0.00 -8.25 12.55
N TYR A 97 -1.18 -8.84 12.30
CA TYR A 97 -2.38 -8.12 11.82
C TYR A 97 -2.76 -6.95 12.73
N LYS A 98 -2.86 -7.19 14.02
CA LYS A 98 -3.25 -6.14 14.98
C LYS A 98 -2.26 -4.98 14.97
N LYS A 99 -0.96 -5.31 15.03
CA LYS A 99 0.11 -4.31 15.13
C LYS A 99 0.37 -3.58 13.83
N ASP A 100 0.50 -4.31 12.72
CA ASP A 100 0.99 -3.70 11.46
C ASP A 100 -0.17 -3.22 10.57
N TYR A 101 -1.30 -3.96 10.56
CA TYR A 101 -2.41 -3.65 9.66
C TYR A 101 -3.48 -2.79 10.33
N LEU A 102 -3.99 -3.22 11.49
CA LEU A 102 -5.11 -2.54 12.13
C LEU A 102 -4.71 -1.18 12.71
N GLU A 103 -3.59 -1.12 13.43
CA GLU A 103 -3.06 0.15 13.93
C GLU A 103 -2.68 1.10 12.78
N GLY A 104 -2.00 0.57 11.74
CA GLY A 104 -1.66 1.35 10.56
C GLY A 104 -2.89 1.86 9.81
N LYS A 105 -3.94 1.07 9.67
CA LYS A 105 -5.21 1.49 9.05
C LYS A 105 -5.89 2.60 9.85
N THR A 106 -5.89 2.49 11.17
CA THR A 106 -6.46 3.51 12.06
C THR A 106 -5.72 4.83 11.92
N LEU A 107 -4.39 4.81 12.00
CA LEU A 107 -3.56 6.01 11.84
C LEU A 107 -3.73 6.67 10.47
N LEU A 108 -3.83 5.86 9.41
CA LEU A 108 -4.06 6.39 8.06
C LEU A 108 -5.42 7.09 7.96
N ASN A 109 -6.48 6.46 8.45
CA ASN A 109 -7.82 7.05 8.45
C ASN A 109 -7.88 8.34 9.28
N GLU A 110 -7.20 8.39 10.42
CA GLU A 110 -7.10 9.60 11.25
C GLU A 110 -6.36 10.72 10.52
N LEU A 111 -5.28 10.41 9.81
CA LEU A 111 -4.54 11.39 9.02
C LEU A 111 -5.40 11.94 7.87
N GLU A 112 -6.03 11.07 7.10
CA GLU A 112 -6.91 11.45 6.00
C GLU A 112 -8.03 12.36 6.50
N LYS A 113 -8.71 11.96 7.57
CA LYS A 113 -9.79 12.74 8.18
C LYS A 113 -9.32 14.11 8.69
N ASN A 114 -8.17 14.18 9.35
CA ASN A 114 -7.61 15.45 9.83
C ASN A 114 -7.30 16.40 8.67
N LEU A 115 -6.81 15.89 7.54
CA LEU A 115 -6.56 16.68 6.34
C LEU A 115 -7.88 17.18 5.72
N GLU A 116 -8.88 16.31 5.60
CA GLU A 116 -10.21 16.67 5.10
C GLU A 116 -10.85 17.78 5.93
N GLU A 117 -10.79 17.66 7.27
CA GLU A 117 -11.33 18.65 8.20
C GLU A 117 -10.61 20.00 8.06
N LYS A 118 -9.29 20.02 8.04
CA LYS A 118 -8.51 21.26 7.87
C LYS A 118 -8.76 21.94 6.52
N ILE A 119 -8.79 21.19 5.43
CA ILE A 119 -9.11 21.75 4.11
C ILE A 119 -10.50 22.34 4.12
N LYS A 120 -11.49 21.65 4.69
CA LYS A 120 -12.85 22.13 4.78
C LYS A 120 -12.97 23.41 5.61
N GLU A 121 -12.27 23.49 6.76
CA GLU A 121 -12.27 24.67 7.64
C GLU A 121 -11.69 25.90 6.96
N ASN A 122 -10.63 25.74 6.17
CA ASN A 122 -9.88 26.86 5.62
C ASN A 122 -10.28 27.23 4.18
N THR A 123 -10.90 26.31 3.43
CA THR A 123 -11.25 26.55 2.02
C THR A 123 -12.74 26.44 1.73
N ASP A 124 -13.55 26.04 2.70
CA ASP A 124 -14.98 25.74 2.52
C ASP A 124 -15.25 24.62 1.47
N GLN A 125 -14.20 23.87 1.08
CA GLN A 125 -14.28 22.78 0.13
C GLN A 125 -14.48 21.44 0.85
N SER A 126 -15.46 20.67 0.41
CA SER A 126 -15.66 19.29 0.87
C SER A 126 -14.90 18.36 -0.06
N VAL A 127 -13.84 17.75 0.45
CA VAL A 127 -13.00 16.78 -0.28
C VAL A 127 -12.98 15.45 0.45
N THR A 128 -12.76 14.37 -0.26
CA THR A 128 -12.38 13.07 0.31
C THR A 128 -10.93 12.80 -0.06
N ILE A 129 -10.11 12.54 0.93
CA ILE A 129 -8.68 12.32 0.76
C ILE A 129 -8.38 10.83 0.93
N SER A 130 -7.52 10.30 0.08
CA SER A 130 -6.89 8.98 0.23
C SER A 130 -5.40 9.10 0.03
N ILE A 131 -4.64 8.57 0.97
CA ILE A 131 -3.18 8.64 0.94
C ILE A 131 -2.63 7.22 0.76
N PRO A 132 -2.12 6.88 -0.43
CA PRO A 132 -1.45 5.61 -0.66
C PRO A 132 -0.08 5.59 0.02
N LEU A 133 -0.04 5.40 1.34
CA LEU A 133 1.19 5.37 2.12
C LEU A 133 1.77 3.96 2.24
N SER A 134 3.09 3.88 2.13
CA SER A 134 3.87 2.74 2.61
C SER A 134 4.05 2.85 4.13
N LEU A 135 3.21 2.18 4.88
CA LEU A 135 3.19 2.22 6.35
C LEU A 135 4.48 1.69 6.99
N ASP A 136 5.20 0.78 6.33
CA ASP A 136 6.43 0.17 6.85
C ASP A 136 7.51 1.16 7.28
N LYS A 137 7.60 2.27 6.57
CA LYS A 137 8.66 3.26 6.80
C LYS A 137 8.24 4.38 7.74
N TYR A 138 6.94 4.55 7.97
CA TYR A 138 6.40 5.79 8.51
C TYR A 138 5.44 5.63 9.70
N THR A 139 5.03 4.41 10.07
CA THR A 139 4.00 4.20 11.11
C THR A 139 4.33 4.92 12.42
N ASN A 140 5.53 4.76 12.94
CA ASN A 140 5.94 5.42 14.18
C ASN A 140 6.00 6.95 14.01
N LYS A 141 6.44 7.43 12.85
CA LYS A 141 6.59 8.86 12.57
C LYS A 141 5.24 9.52 12.30
N ILE A 142 4.31 8.83 11.62
CA ILE A 142 2.93 9.28 11.44
C ILE A 142 2.23 9.37 12.79
N GLN A 143 2.37 8.36 13.63
CA GLN A 143 1.81 8.32 14.97
C GLN A 143 2.32 9.47 15.84
N GLU A 144 3.63 9.71 15.87
CA GLU A 144 4.25 10.81 16.60
C GLU A 144 3.76 12.16 16.09
N ASN A 145 3.66 12.34 14.77
CA ASN A 145 3.21 13.57 14.14
C ASN A 145 1.71 13.82 14.39
N LEU A 146 0.87 12.79 14.37
CA LEU A 146 -0.55 12.91 14.69
C LEU A 146 -0.78 13.27 16.16
N ILE A 147 -0.06 12.64 17.09
CA ILE A 147 -0.14 12.94 18.54
C ILE A 147 0.28 14.38 18.81
N ASN A 148 1.29 14.87 18.10
CA ASN A 148 1.82 16.22 18.30
C ASN A 148 1.12 17.28 17.42
N ASN A 149 0.08 16.93 16.66
CA ASN A 149 -0.55 17.78 15.64
C ASN A 149 0.46 18.37 14.63
N ASN A 150 1.58 17.70 14.42
CA ASN A 150 2.69 18.15 13.60
C ASN A 150 2.71 17.38 12.28
N LEU A 151 1.81 17.74 11.37
CA LEU A 151 1.73 17.15 10.02
C LEU A 151 2.92 17.56 9.13
N GLU A 152 3.60 18.65 9.47
CA GLU A 152 4.72 19.24 8.70
C GLU A 152 5.87 18.25 8.41
N ASN A 153 6.06 17.26 9.29
CA ASN A 153 7.13 16.26 9.14
C ASN A 153 6.66 14.95 8.49
N THR A 154 5.40 14.87 8.06
CA THR A 154 4.85 13.67 7.42
C THR A 154 5.13 13.73 5.92
N LYS A 155 6.00 12.85 5.42
CA LYS A 155 6.25 12.75 3.96
C LYS A 155 5.09 12.01 3.31
N ILE A 156 4.22 12.74 2.65
CA ILE A 156 3.17 12.22 1.79
C ILE A 156 3.73 12.25 0.37
N TYR A 157 3.89 11.08 -0.27
CA TYR A 157 4.43 11.01 -1.64
C TYR A 157 3.37 11.20 -2.69
N ASP A 158 2.22 10.58 -2.50
CA ASP A 158 1.09 10.62 -3.41
C ASP A 158 -0.16 10.96 -2.60
N ILE A 159 -1.02 11.77 -3.16
CA ILE A 159 -2.31 12.11 -2.57
C ILE A 159 -3.41 11.93 -3.61
N GLU A 160 -4.50 11.31 -3.20
CA GLU A 160 -5.70 11.21 -4.01
C GLU A 160 -6.78 12.05 -3.36
N PHE A 161 -7.44 12.92 -4.12
CA PHE A 161 -8.59 13.62 -3.61
C PHE A 161 -9.76 13.65 -4.58
N THR A 162 -10.94 13.51 -4.02
CA THR A 162 -12.20 13.54 -4.76
C THR A 162 -12.97 14.79 -4.42
N ILE A 163 -13.33 15.55 -5.43
CA ILE A 163 -14.11 16.77 -5.35
C ILE A 163 -15.49 16.51 -5.95
N ASN A 164 -16.54 16.77 -5.19
CA ASN A 164 -17.90 16.73 -5.69
C ASN A 164 -18.28 18.11 -6.23
N SER A 165 -18.20 18.30 -7.55
CA SER A 165 -18.48 19.57 -8.20
C SER A 165 -19.01 19.38 -9.62
N ASN A 166 -19.68 20.40 -10.15
CA ASN A 166 -19.96 20.46 -11.57
C ASN A 166 -18.65 20.57 -12.34
N ILE A 167 -18.57 19.96 -13.54
CA ILE A 167 -17.39 20.03 -14.40
C ILE A 167 -17.43 21.34 -15.19
N GLU A 168 -17.15 22.43 -14.50
CA GLU A 168 -16.83 23.73 -15.07
C GLU A 168 -15.34 24.00 -14.83
N ILE A 169 -14.58 24.15 -15.91
CA ILE A 169 -13.11 24.14 -15.87
C ILE A 169 -12.56 25.15 -14.87
N THR A 170 -13.02 26.40 -14.95
CA THR A 170 -12.54 27.49 -14.08
C THR A 170 -12.84 27.20 -12.61
N SER A 171 -14.05 26.75 -12.31
CA SER A 171 -14.46 26.41 -10.95
C SER A 171 -13.64 25.27 -10.38
N ILE A 172 -13.41 24.21 -11.17
CA ILE A 172 -12.60 23.06 -10.77
C ILE A 172 -11.16 23.45 -10.49
N VAL A 173 -10.55 24.19 -11.40
CA VAL A 173 -9.15 24.61 -11.26
C VAL A 173 -8.96 25.47 -10.02
N ASN A 174 -9.85 26.42 -9.76
CA ASN A 174 -9.78 27.24 -8.54
C ASN A 174 -9.91 26.41 -7.27
N LYS A 175 -10.82 25.43 -7.23
CA LYS A 175 -10.96 24.51 -6.07
C LYS A 175 -9.71 23.66 -5.84
N ILE A 176 -9.10 23.17 -6.90
CA ILE A 176 -7.85 22.40 -6.81
C ILE A 176 -6.72 23.30 -6.29
N GLU A 177 -6.62 24.54 -6.78
CA GLU A 177 -5.62 25.50 -6.28
C GLU A 177 -5.80 25.80 -4.78
N GLU A 178 -7.02 26.01 -4.31
CA GLU A 178 -7.32 26.23 -2.89
C GLU A 178 -6.88 25.03 -2.04
N ILE A 179 -7.18 23.80 -2.47
CA ILE A 179 -6.77 22.58 -1.76
C ILE A 179 -5.24 22.46 -1.73
N ILE A 180 -4.55 22.74 -2.84
CA ILE A 180 -3.09 22.68 -2.89
C ILE A 180 -2.44 23.77 -2.05
N ALA A 181 -2.99 24.95 -2.07
CA ALA A 181 -2.52 26.05 -1.21
C ALA A 181 -2.63 25.67 0.27
N GLU A 182 -3.73 25.02 0.66
CA GLU A 182 -3.93 24.55 2.03
C GLU A 182 -2.97 23.42 2.40
N LEU A 183 -2.75 22.42 1.52
CA LEU A 183 -1.73 21.40 1.73
C LEU A 183 -0.34 22.02 1.90
N SER A 184 -0.02 23.02 1.09
CA SER A 184 1.26 23.75 1.17
C SER A 184 1.39 24.54 2.47
N SER A 185 0.31 25.12 2.99
CA SER A 185 0.31 25.81 4.28
C SER A 185 0.61 24.87 5.45
N MET A 186 0.28 23.59 5.28
CA MET A 186 0.60 22.50 6.22
C MET A 186 1.97 21.86 5.96
N ASN A 187 2.81 22.43 5.06
CA ASN A 187 4.09 21.89 4.59
C ASN A 187 3.98 20.48 3.97
N ILE A 188 2.86 20.17 3.34
CA ILE A 188 2.60 18.92 2.63
C ILE A 188 2.81 19.15 1.14
N TYR A 189 3.84 18.50 0.58
CA TYR A 189 4.23 18.62 -0.82
C TYR A 189 4.30 17.22 -1.47
N PRO A 190 3.19 16.66 -1.94
CA PRO A 190 3.18 15.37 -2.61
C PRO A 190 3.99 15.40 -3.91
N ASN A 191 4.56 14.26 -4.29
CA ASN A 191 5.20 14.11 -5.59
C ASN A 191 4.18 14.03 -6.72
N HIS A 192 3.05 13.35 -6.45
CA HIS A 192 1.96 13.19 -7.41
C HIS A 192 0.61 13.47 -6.76
N TYR A 193 -0.28 14.02 -7.57
CA TYR A 193 -1.68 14.24 -7.23
C TYR A 193 -2.55 13.43 -8.17
N ASN A 194 -3.48 12.68 -7.60
CA ASN A 194 -4.54 11.98 -8.32
C ASN A 194 -5.86 12.65 -7.97
N ILE A 195 -6.57 13.15 -8.97
CA ILE A 195 -7.75 13.99 -8.76
C ILE A 195 -8.95 13.32 -9.39
N THR A 196 -10.01 13.14 -8.63
CA THR A 196 -11.31 12.72 -9.13
C THR A 196 -12.32 13.84 -8.92
N ILE A 197 -12.95 14.28 -10.01
CA ILE A 197 -14.06 15.22 -9.97
C ILE A 197 -15.32 14.44 -10.31
N ASN A 198 -16.28 14.48 -9.42
CA ASN A 198 -17.48 13.68 -9.52
C ASN A 198 -18.72 14.56 -9.42
N ASN A 199 -19.66 14.39 -10.35
CA ASN A 199 -20.99 14.94 -10.24
C ASN A 199 -22.05 13.89 -10.64
N LYS A 200 -23.33 14.25 -10.58
CA LYS A 200 -24.43 13.32 -10.91
C LYS A 200 -24.36 12.78 -12.35
N LYS A 201 -23.83 13.57 -13.29
CA LYS A 201 -23.87 13.29 -14.74
C LYS A 201 -22.51 12.87 -15.31
N SER A 202 -21.39 13.17 -14.62
CA SER A 202 -20.05 12.95 -15.18
C SER A 202 -19.02 12.68 -14.09
N LYS A 203 -17.97 11.99 -14.50
CA LYS A 203 -16.79 11.72 -13.66
C LYS A 203 -15.54 11.98 -14.48
N LEU A 204 -14.62 12.77 -13.92
CA LEU A 204 -13.30 13.00 -14.48
C LEU A 204 -12.26 12.55 -13.46
N THR A 205 -11.39 11.63 -13.83
CA THR A 205 -10.24 11.21 -13.02
C THR A 205 -8.96 11.54 -13.78
N ILE A 206 -8.02 12.18 -13.12
CA ILE A 206 -6.70 12.55 -13.65
C ILE A 206 -5.65 12.06 -12.67
N ASN A 207 -4.70 11.26 -13.13
CA ASN A 207 -3.66 10.69 -12.30
C ASN A 207 -2.28 11.16 -12.73
N ASN A 208 -1.32 11.08 -11.81
CA ASN A 208 0.09 11.44 -11.99
C ASN A 208 0.33 12.92 -12.29
N LEU A 209 -0.52 13.82 -11.78
CA LEU A 209 -0.20 15.25 -11.81
C LEU A 209 0.97 15.53 -10.86
N THR A 210 1.93 16.34 -11.30
CA THR A 210 3.08 16.79 -10.52
C THR A 210 2.93 18.27 -10.17
N ASN A 211 3.79 18.80 -9.32
CA ASN A 211 3.80 20.23 -8.98
C ASN A 211 3.84 21.15 -10.22
N ASN A 212 4.55 20.74 -11.28
CA ASN A 212 4.61 21.53 -12.52
C ASN A 212 3.32 21.45 -13.37
N THR A 213 2.59 20.33 -13.31
CA THR A 213 1.37 20.12 -14.10
C THR A 213 0.12 20.58 -13.38
N ILE A 214 0.20 20.85 -12.08
CA ILE A 214 -0.92 21.31 -11.27
C ILE A 214 -1.02 22.84 -11.22
N GLU A 215 -0.05 23.56 -11.79
CA GLU A 215 -0.14 25.02 -11.96
C GLU A 215 -1.38 25.39 -12.78
N LYS A 216 -2.04 26.49 -12.41
CA LYS A 216 -3.34 26.93 -12.94
C LYS A 216 -3.45 26.88 -14.47
N THR A 217 -2.49 27.49 -15.16
CA THR A 217 -2.50 27.56 -16.63
C THR A 217 -2.37 26.19 -17.27
N THR A 218 -1.46 25.36 -16.75
CA THR A 218 -1.19 24.01 -17.23
C THR A 218 -2.37 23.07 -16.94
N LEU A 219 -2.89 23.12 -15.72
CA LEU A 219 -4.04 22.31 -15.29
C LEU A 219 -5.31 22.67 -16.07
N THR A 220 -5.56 23.97 -16.31
CA THR A 220 -6.68 24.44 -17.14
C THR A 220 -6.61 23.82 -18.53
N LYS A 221 -5.42 23.82 -19.14
CA LYS A 221 -5.22 23.25 -20.47
C LYS A 221 -5.43 21.73 -20.45
N ILE A 222 -4.86 21.02 -19.48
CA ILE A 222 -5.03 19.56 -19.34
C ILE A 222 -6.52 19.20 -19.24
N ILE A 223 -7.27 19.85 -18.35
CA ILE A 223 -8.70 19.57 -18.16
C ILE A 223 -9.49 19.91 -19.42
N SER A 224 -9.19 21.03 -20.07
CA SER A 224 -9.83 21.42 -21.32
C SER A 224 -9.59 20.40 -22.43
N ASP A 225 -8.34 19.98 -22.62
CA ASP A 225 -7.97 18.99 -23.64
C ASP A 225 -8.67 17.64 -23.41
N ILE A 226 -8.78 17.20 -22.15
CA ILE A 226 -9.48 15.96 -21.80
C ILE A 226 -10.98 16.06 -22.12
N ILE A 227 -11.64 17.15 -21.72
CA ILE A 227 -13.09 17.32 -21.91
C ILE A 227 -13.45 17.46 -23.38
N THR A 228 -12.60 18.12 -24.16
CA THR A 228 -12.79 18.31 -25.61
C THR A 228 -12.24 17.16 -26.45
N ASN A 229 -11.67 16.13 -25.80
CA ASN A 229 -11.02 14.98 -26.43
C ASN A 229 -9.92 15.38 -27.45
N ASN A 230 -9.16 16.42 -27.11
CA ASN A 230 -8.03 16.87 -27.93
C ASN A 230 -6.76 16.10 -27.51
N GLU A 231 -5.91 15.81 -28.51
CA GLU A 231 -4.57 15.28 -28.21
C GLU A 231 -3.73 16.35 -27.51
N SER A 232 -3.17 16.02 -26.35
CA SER A 232 -2.35 16.93 -25.56
C SER A 232 -0.92 16.41 -25.42
N ASP A 233 0.04 17.17 -25.91
CA ASP A 233 1.46 16.87 -25.73
C ASP A 233 1.85 16.92 -24.23
N ILE A 234 1.20 17.79 -23.46
CA ILE A 234 1.44 17.90 -22.01
C ILE A 234 1.07 16.59 -21.31
N ILE A 235 -0.07 15.99 -21.66
CA ILE A 235 -0.53 14.71 -21.11
C ILE A 235 0.46 13.60 -21.45
N LYS A 236 0.89 13.52 -22.71
CA LYS A 236 1.82 12.49 -23.19
C LYS A 236 3.21 12.63 -22.53
N THR A 237 3.77 13.85 -22.52
CA THR A 237 5.12 14.12 -21.99
C THR A 237 5.23 13.87 -20.49
N ASN A 238 4.18 14.12 -19.72
CA ASN A 238 4.18 13.96 -18.26
C ASN A 238 3.59 12.62 -17.79
N ASN A 239 3.31 11.68 -18.69
CA ASN A 239 2.70 10.37 -18.37
C ASN A 239 1.39 10.50 -17.56
N ILE A 240 0.60 11.53 -17.83
CA ILE A 240 -0.67 11.74 -17.16
C ILE A 240 -1.67 10.74 -17.73
N SER A 241 -2.32 9.99 -16.87
CA SER A 241 -3.44 9.12 -17.27
C SER A 241 -4.76 9.74 -16.83
N TYR A 242 -5.80 9.57 -17.64
CA TYR A 242 -7.11 10.12 -17.33
C TYR A 242 -8.25 9.22 -17.78
N GLN A 243 -9.39 9.40 -17.14
CA GLN A 243 -10.65 8.80 -17.53
C GLN A 243 -11.75 9.85 -17.41
N TYR A 244 -12.43 10.12 -18.51
CA TYR A 244 -13.61 10.98 -18.54
C TYR A 244 -14.84 10.17 -18.94
N THR A 245 -15.87 10.20 -18.13
CA THR A 245 -17.14 9.52 -18.38
C THR A 245 -18.25 10.55 -18.28
N ASN A 246 -18.95 10.79 -19.39
CA ASN A 246 -20.20 11.54 -19.40
C ASN A 246 -21.35 10.53 -19.50
N LYS A 247 -22.23 10.49 -18.50
CA LYS A 247 -23.31 9.49 -18.43
C LYS A 247 -24.50 9.81 -19.35
N GLY A 248 -24.38 10.90 -20.17
CA GLY A 248 -25.45 11.31 -21.05
C GLY A 248 -26.72 11.77 -20.32
N GLU A 249 -27.53 12.55 -20.94
CA GLU A 249 -28.91 12.83 -20.50
C GLU A 249 -29.79 11.59 -20.57
#